data_0ee5db8ef26c0258b121261b672168f4
#
_entry.id   0ee5db8ef26c0258b121261b672168f4
#
_cell.length_a   1.000
_cell.length_b   1.000
_cell.length_c   1.000
_cell.angle_alpha   90.00
_cell.angle_beta   90.00
_cell.angle_gamma   90.00
#
_symmetry.space_group_name_H-M   'P 1'
#
loop_
_entity.id
_entity.type
_entity.pdbx_description
1 polymer ?
#
loop_
_entity_poly.entity_id
_entity_poly.type
_entity_poly.pdbx_seq_one_letter_code
_entity_poly.pdbx_strand_id
1 'polypeptide(L)'
;MSTGSARWRVLLVLSLAELLAMALWFSATAVVPALSLEWALTDAGRSWLTMSVQVGFVVGTLISALTNLSDLVNARYLFAVCAVVGAGCNAAIGWFVGGVEAAVALRFCTGVCLAGVYPPGMKIMATWFREGRGMAIGMLVGALTVGSASPHLLRVLETPDWRQLMLLASASAVAGGLLCLLFVSDGPYSVGGARFDWRFAARALADRGV
;
A
#
# COMPACT_ATOMS: atom_id res chain seq x y z
N MET A 1 24.61 -17.69 7.75
CA MET A 1 24.48 -16.77 6.59
C MET A 1 24.97 -15.41 7.04
N SER A 2 25.89 -14.77 6.31
CA SER A 2 26.39 -13.45 6.70
C SER A 2 25.23 -12.43 6.67
N THR A 3 25.17 -11.53 7.64
CA THR A 3 24.17 -10.46 7.72
C THR A 3 24.11 -9.62 6.43
N GLY A 4 25.20 -9.61 5.66
CA GLY A 4 25.32 -8.94 4.38
C GLY A 4 24.40 -9.50 3.29
N SER A 5 24.33 -10.81 3.08
CA SER A 5 23.47 -11.43 2.05
C SER A 5 22.00 -11.45 2.47
N ALA A 6 21.71 -11.55 3.78
CA ALA A 6 20.33 -11.55 4.27
C ALA A 6 19.62 -10.21 4.03
N ARG A 7 20.29 -9.07 4.25
CA ARG A 7 19.70 -7.74 4.03
C ARG A 7 19.28 -7.50 2.58
N TRP A 8 20.09 -7.93 1.61
CA TRP A 8 19.78 -7.78 0.19
C TRP A 8 18.61 -8.67 -0.24
N ARG A 9 18.56 -9.90 0.30
CA ARG A 9 17.42 -10.80 0.06
C ARG A 9 16.13 -10.18 0.59
N VAL A 10 16.14 -9.66 1.83
CA VAL A 10 14.95 -9.02 2.40
C VAL A 10 14.56 -7.78 1.61
N LEU A 11 15.53 -6.97 1.15
CA LEU A 11 15.25 -5.81 0.30
C LEU A 11 14.52 -6.23 -0.99
N LEU A 12 15.01 -7.23 -1.69
CA LEU A 12 14.40 -7.70 -2.95
C LEU A 12 13.01 -8.28 -2.71
N VAL A 13 12.86 -9.14 -1.70
CA VAL A 13 11.56 -9.76 -1.39
C VAL A 13 10.54 -8.72 -0.95
N LEU A 14 10.93 -7.79 -0.08
CA LEU A 14 10.02 -6.75 0.39
C LEU A 14 9.66 -5.77 -0.73
N SER A 15 10.61 -5.39 -1.59
CA SER A 15 10.32 -4.56 -2.76
C SER A 15 9.33 -5.24 -3.72
N LEU A 16 9.48 -6.54 -3.94
CA LEU A 16 8.53 -7.31 -4.74
C LEU A 16 7.17 -7.42 -4.04
N ALA A 17 7.14 -7.72 -2.74
CA ALA A 17 5.91 -7.79 -1.96
C ALA A 17 5.13 -6.47 -2.01
N GLU A 18 5.84 -5.35 -1.90
CA GLU A 18 5.25 -4.01 -1.95
C GLU A 18 4.75 -3.65 -3.34
N LEU A 19 5.53 -3.93 -4.38
CA LEU A 19 5.11 -3.76 -5.77
C LEU A 19 3.80 -4.52 -6.03
N LEU A 20 3.72 -5.78 -5.60
CA LEU A 20 2.53 -6.61 -5.78
C LEU A 20 1.33 -6.09 -4.97
N ALA A 21 1.54 -5.68 -3.72
CA ALA A 21 0.47 -5.15 -2.87
C ALA A 21 -0.03 -3.78 -3.36
N MET A 22 0.86 -2.93 -3.87
CA MET A 22 0.52 -1.61 -4.38
C MET A 22 -0.18 -1.65 -5.75
N ALA A 23 -0.29 -2.80 -6.41
CA ALA A 23 -1.15 -2.97 -7.59
C ALA A 23 -2.60 -2.52 -7.31
N LEU A 24 -3.07 -2.65 -6.05
CA LEU A 24 -4.37 -2.12 -5.63
C LEU A 24 -4.52 -0.62 -5.83
N TRP A 25 -3.46 0.15 -5.60
CA TRP A 25 -3.49 1.60 -5.77
C TRP A 25 -3.79 1.99 -7.21
N PHE A 26 -3.12 1.33 -8.15
CA PHE A 26 -3.16 1.67 -9.57
C PHE A 26 -4.29 0.98 -10.34
N SER A 27 -4.97 -0.03 -9.74
CA SER A 27 -6.03 -0.80 -10.39
C SER A 27 -7.15 0.08 -10.95
N ALA A 28 -7.58 1.12 -10.20
CA ALA A 28 -8.63 2.02 -10.66
C ALA A 28 -8.25 2.79 -11.92
N THR A 29 -7.02 3.31 -12.00
CA THR A 29 -6.56 4.07 -13.18
C THR A 29 -6.65 3.23 -14.46
N ALA A 30 -6.41 1.92 -14.34
CA ALA A 30 -6.51 1.00 -15.46
C ALA A 30 -7.96 0.76 -15.90
N VAL A 31 -8.93 0.72 -14.96
CA VAL A 31 -10.31 0.33 -15.24
C VAL A 31 -11.27 1.51 -15.45
N VAL A 32 -10.92 2.74 -15.02
CA VAL A 32 -11.78 3.94 -15.17
C VAL A 32 -12.30 4.12 -16.59
N PRO A 33 -11.55 3.94 -17.68
CA PRO A 33 -12.09 4.09 -19.03
C PRO A 33 -13.24 3.12 -19.32
N ALA A 34 -13.11 1.84 -18.92
CA ALA A 34 -14.14 0.84 -19.11
C ALA A 34 -15.38 1.10 -18.23
N LEU A 35 -15.16 1.44 -16.95
CA LEU A 35 -16.23 1.82 -16.02
C LEU A 35 -16.97 3.08 -16.48
N SER A 36 -16.28 4.02 -17.12
CA SER A 36 -16.90 5.24 -17.66
C SER A 36 -17.93 4.94 -18.73
N LEU A 37 -17.70 3.91 -19.53
CA LEU A 37 -18.65 3.48 -20.56
C LEU A 37 -19.79 2.65 -19.95
N GLU A 38 -19.47 1.72 -19.04
CA GLU A 38 -20.48 0.81 -18.46
C GLU A 38 -21.43 1.53 -17.48
N TRP A 39 -20.89 2.44 -16.65
CA TRP A 39 -21.67 3.12 -15.61
C TRP A 39 -22.03 4.57 -15.95
N ALA A 40 -21.77 5.00 -17.18
CA ALA A 40 -22.01 6.39 -17.64
C ALA A 40 -21.46 7.45 -16.66
N LEU A 41 -20.19 7.28 -16.24
CA LEU A 41 -19.58 8.08 -15.18
C LEU A 41 -19.48 9.56 -15.59
N THR A 42 -19.88 10.43 -14.67
CA THR A 42 -19.56 11.87 -14.74
C THR A 42 -18.06 12.11 -14.51
N ASP A 43 -17.56 13.29 -14.85
CA ASP A 43 -16.15 13.66 -14.59
C ASP A 43 -15.82 13.63 -13.09
N ALA A 44 -16.77 14.02 -12.24
CA ALA A 44 -16.67 13.90 -10.80
C ALA A 44 -16.54 12.42 -10.36
N GLY A 45 -17.36 11.52 -10.91
CA GLY A 45 -17.31 10.09 -10.62
C GLY A 45 -15.95 9.47 -10.99
N ARG A 46 -15.40 9.81 -12.15
CA ARG A 46 -14.05 9.38 -12.59
C ARG A 46 -12.96 9.86 -11.63
N SER A 47 -13.03 11.12 -11.24
CA SER A 47 -12.08 11.72 -10.31
C SER A 47 -12.14 11.06 -8.94
N TRP A 48 -13.35 10.85 -8.39
CA TRP A 48 -13.51 10.22 -7.09
C TRP A 48 -13.07 8.75 -7.06
N LEU A 49 -13.24 7.97 -8.13
CA LEU A 49 -12.74 6.59 -8.20
C LEU A 49 -11.22 6.51 -8.03
N THR A 50 -10.49 7.52 -8.49
CA THR A 50 -9.02 7.57 -8.34
C THR A 50 -8.60 8.29 -7.06
N MET A 51 -9.26 9.37 -6.67
CA MET A 51 -8.88 10.17 -5.51
C MET A 51 -9.26 9.51 -4.18
N SER A 52 -10.34 8.72 -4.14
CA SER A 52 -10.81 8.11 -2.90
C SER A 52 -9.76 7.21 -2.23
N VAL A 53 -8.95 6.47 -2.99
CA VAL A 53 -7.86 5.68 -2.44
C VAL A 53 -6.79 6.56 -1.80
N GLN A 54 -6.50 7.71 -2.39
CA GLN A 54 -5.52 8.66 -1.85
C GLN A 54 -6.02 9.27 -0.53
N VAL A 55 -7.29 9.69 -0.50
CA VAL A 55 -7.93 10.22 0.71
C VAL A 55 -7.97 9.13 1.80
N GLY A 56 -8.35 7.91 1.44
CA GLY A 56 -8.32 6.76 2.35
C GLY A 56 -6.93 6.49 2.92
N PHE A 57 -5.89 6.56 2.08
CA PHE A 57 -4.51 6.39 2.51
C PHE A 57 -4.07 7.48 3.50
N VAL A 58 -4.41 8.75 3.23
CA VAL A 58 -4.11 9.86 4.15
C VAL A 58 -4.82 9.66 5.49
N VAL A 59 -6.09 9.30 5.47
CA VAL A 59 -6.86 9.02 6.70
C VAL A 59 -6.26 7.81 7.44
N GLY A 60 -5.95 6.74 6.74
CA GLY A 60 -5.35 5.54 7.32
C GLY A 60 -3.97 5.80 7.94
N THR A 61 -3.11 6.58 7.27
CA THR A 61 -1.80 6.97 7.81
C THR A 61 -1.94 7.86 9.03
N LEU A 62 -2.91 8.78 9.03
CA LEU A 62 -3.19 9.63 10.19
C LEU A 62 -3.66 8.78 11.38
N ILE A 63 -4.61 7.87 11.17
CA ILE A 63 -5.07 6.93 12.22
C ILE A 63 -3.90 6.10 12.72
N SER A 64 -3.09 5.52 11.83
CA SER A 64 -1.92 4.72 12.21
C SER A 64 -0.90 5.51 13.02
N ALA A 65 -0.66 6.77 12.67
CA ALA A 65 0.25 7.65 13.40
C ALA A 65 -0.31 8.02 14.79
N LEU A 66 -1.58 8.40 14.88
CA LEU A 66 -2.22 8.80 16.15
C LEU A 66 -2.37 7.64 17.13
N THR A 67 -2.60 6.43 16.63
CA THR A 67 -2.72 5.21 17.45
C THR A 67 -1.37 4.52 17.68
N ASN A 68 -0.32 4.97 17.00
CA ASN A 68 1.00 4.33 17.01
C ASN A 68 0.94 2.84 16.57
N LEU A 69 0.02 2.54 15.64
CA LEU A 69 -0.34 1.18 15.27
C LEU A 69 0.87 0.36 14.78
N SER A 70 1.74 0.97 13.99
CA SER A 70 2.95 0.33 13.46
C SER A 70 3.99 -0.02 14.55
N ASP A 71 3.86 0.54 15.76
CA ASP A 71 4.74 0.23 16.89
C ASP A 71 4.10 -0.76 17.86
N LEU A 72 2.77 -0.80 17.91
CA LEU A 72 2.00 -1.74 18.75
C LEU A 72 1.90 -3.12 18.10
N VAL A 73 1.79 -3.17 16.78
CA VAL A 73 1.64 -4.41 16.00
C VAL A 73 2.93 -4.66 15.21
N ASN A 74 3.34 -5.93 15.12
CA ASN A 74 4.46 -6.29 14.26
C ASN A 74 4.19 -5.88 12.82
N ALA A 75 5.10 -5.10 12.23
CA ALA A 75 4.94 -4.48 10.93
C ALA A 75 4.65 -5.50 9.80
N ARG A 76 5.22 -6.70 9.89
CA ARG A 76 5.02 -7.80 8.93
C ARG A 76 3.57 -8.31 8.94
N TYR A 77 2.99 -8.50 10.13
CA TYR A 77 1.59 -8.92 10.25
C TYR A 77 0.64 -7.82 9.82
N LEU A 78 0.93 -6.57 10.19
CA LEU A 78 0.15 -5.41 9.77
C LEU A 78 0.12 -5.31 8.24
N PHE A 79 1.29 -5.42 7.60
CA PHE A 79 1.41 -5.44 6.14
C PHE A 79 0.53 -6.54 5.51
N ALA A 80 0.66 -7.78 5.98
CA ALA A 80 -0.03 -8.92 5.40
C ALA A 80 -1.56 -8.81 5.56
N VAL A 81 -2.03 -8.48 6.77
CA VAL A 81 -3.48 -8.33 7.05
C VAL A 81 -4.06 -7.20 6.21
N CYS A 82 -3.39 -6.04 6.17
CA CYS A 82 -3.87 -4.89 5.40
C CYS A 82 -3.84 -5.16 3.88
N ALA A 83 -2.85 -5.89 3.37
CA ALA A 83 -2.81 -6.29 1.96
C ALA A 83 -4.00 -7.22 1.61
N VAL A 84 -4.31 -8.19 2.47
CA VAL A 84 -5.42 -9.13 2.26
C VAL A 84 -6.78 -8.42 2.36
N VAL A 85 -6.99 -7.59 3.39
CA VAL A 85 -8.25 -6.85 3.57
C VAL A 85 -8.45 -5.86 2.43
N GLY A 86 -7.40 -5.12 2.04
CA GLY A 86 -7.43 -4.21 0.90
C GLY A 86 -7.73 -4.94 -0.42
N ALA A 87 -7.16 -6.14 -0.61
CA ALA A 87 -7.46 -7.00 -1.75
C ALA A 87 -8.94 -7.42 -1.76
N GLY A 88 -9.51 -7.74 -0.61
CA GLY A 88 -10.94 -8.05 -0.46
C GLY A 88 -11.83 -6.87 -0.86
N CYS A 89 -11.53 -5.66 -0.39
CA CYS A 89 -12.24 -4.44 -0.78
C CYS A 89 -12.15 -4.21 -2.30
N ASN A 90 -10.98 -4.39 -2.89
CA ASN A 90 -10.77 -4.19 -4.32
C ASN A 90 -11.47 -5.27 -5.16
N ALA A 91 -11.41 -6.54 -4.76
CA ALA A 91 -12.11 -7.64 -5.42
C ALA A 91 -13.63 -7.47 -5.38
N ALA A 92 -14.17 -6.97 -4.25
CA ALA A 92 -15.59 -6.70 -4.09
C ALA A 92 -16.12 -5.72 -5.16
N ILE A 93 -15.32 -4.78 -5.64
CA ILE A 93 -15.70 -3.89 -6.74
C ILE A 93 -15.95 -4.71 -8.01
N GLY A 94 -15.07 -5.67 -8.31
CA GLY A 94 -15.21 -6.51 -9.51
C GLY A 94 -16.39 -7.48 -9.49
N TRP A 95 -16.82 -7.91 -8.29
CA TRP A 95 -17.84 -8.95 -8.17
C TRP A 95 -19.24 -8.44 -7.82
N PHE A 96 -19.35 -7.43 -6.96
CA PHE A 96 -20.61 -7.09 -6.30
C PHE A 96 -21.10 -5.67 -6.60
N VAL A 97 -20.28 -4.82 -7.21
CA VAL A 97 -20.60 -3.41 -7.36
C VAL A 97 -21.08 -3.10 -8.77
N GLY A 98 -22.27 -2.49 -8.87
CA GLY A 98 -22.86 -2.03 -10.12
C GLY A 98 -22.97 -0.50 -10.21
N GLY A 99 -22.25 0.26 -9.38
CA GLY A 99 -22.36 1.74 -9.39
C GLY A 99 -21.19 2.43 -8.69
N VAL A 100 -21.05 3.72 -8.99
CA VAL A 100 -19.87 4.51 -8.61
C VAL A 100 -19.75 4.76 -7.09
N GLU A 101 -20.88 4.96 -6.39
CA GLU A 101 -20.84 5.31 -4.96
C GLU A 101 -20.22 4.21 -4.10
N ALA A 102 -20.68 2.96 -4.31
CA ALA A 102 -20.14 1.81 -3.60
C ALA A 102 -18.68 1.54 -3.99
N ALA A 103 -18.31 1.74 -5.26
CA ALA A 103 -16.93 1.59 -5.71
C ALA A 103 -16.02 2.64 -5.05
N VAL A 104 -16.46 3.90 -4.95
CA VAL A 104 -15.71 4.98 -4.26
C VAL A 104 -15.50 4.65 -2.79
N ALA A 105 -16.54 4.15 -2.09
CA ALA A 105 -16.41 3.74 -0.69
C ALA A 105 -15.40 2.59 -0.52
N LEU A 106 -15.45 1.56 -1.36
CA LEU A 106 -14.51 0.45 -1.31
C LEU A 106 -13.08 0.89 -1.70
N ARG A 107 -12.92 1.82 -2.62
CA ARG A 107 -11.63 2.44 -2.96
C ARG A 107 -11.04 3.21 -1.77
N PHE A 108 -11.89 3.95 -1.04
CA PHE A 108 -11.48 4.61 0.19
C PHE A 108 -10.98 3.57 1.22
N CYS A 109 -11.74 2.50 1.47
CA CYS A 109 -11.33 1.42 2.37
C CYS A 109 -10.02 0.75 1.91
N THR A 110 -9.85 0.53 0.60
CA THR A 110 -8.60 0.03 0.01
C THR A 110 -7.44 0.96 0.37
N GLY A 111 -7.63 2.28 0.25
CA GLY A 111 -6.63 3.27 0.63
C GLY A 111 -6.25 3.21 2.11
N VAL A 112 -7.24 3.12 2.99
CA VAL A 112 -6.99 2.95 4.44
C VAL A 112 -6.14 1.71 4.71
N CYS A 113 -6.44 0.59 4.04
CA CYS A 113 -5.63 -0.62 4.15
C CYS A 113 -4.20 -0.42 3.63
N LEU A 114 -4.00 0.27 2.51
CA LEU A 114 -2.66 0.52 1.96
C LEU A 114 -1.78 1.38 2.89
N ALA A 115 -2.36 2.17 3.78
CA ALA A 115 -1.63 2.84 4.86
C ALA A 115 -1.02 1.85 5.88
N GLY A 116 -1.54 0.63 5.97
CA GLY A 116 -0.97 -0.47 6.74
C GLY A 116 0.00 -1.36 5.93
N VAL A 117 0.28 -1.02 4.67
CA VAL A 117 1.21 -1.72 3.77
C VAL A 117 2.50 -0.92 3.61
N TYR A 118 2.42 0.24 2.98
CA TYR A 118 3.59 1.01 2.56
C TYR A 118 4.44 1.53 3.75
N PRO A 119 3.90 2.24 4.77
CA PRO A 119 4.71 2.70 5.90
C PRO A 119 5.31 1.56 6.73
N PRO A 120 4.60 0.45 7.03
CA PRO A 120 5.21 -0.70 7.69
C PRO A 120 6.33 -1.34 6.85
N GLY A 121 6.21 -1.40 5.53
CA GLY A 121 7.27 -1.87 4.64
C GLY A 121 8.54 -1.03 4.78
N MET A 122 8.41 0.30 4.75
CA MET A 122 9.54 1.21 4.99
C MET A 122 10.15 1.02 6.38
N LYS A 123 9.31 0.81 7.41
CA LYS A 123 9.77 0.54 8.77
C LYS A 123 10.60 -0.74 8.84
N ILE A 124 10.13 -1.85 8.27
CA ILE A 124 10.87 -3.11 8.19
C ILE A 124 12.22 -2.87 7.51
N MET A 125 12.24 -2.18 6.37
CA MET A 125 13.48 -1.89 5.64
C MET A 125 14.47 -1.10 6.50
N ALA A 126 14.00 -0.12 7.26
CA ALA A 126 14.84 0.67 8.16
C ALA A 126 15.51 -0.16 9.27
N THR A 127 14.97 -1.34 9.63
CA THR A 127 15.57 -2.26 10.61
C THR A 127 16.71 -3.09 10.04
N TRP A 128 16.83 -3.19 8.72
CA TRP A 128 17.89 -3.95 8.05
C TRP A 128 19.08 -3.12 7.62
N PHE A 129 18.90 -1.80 7.45
CA PHE A 129 19.94 -0.90 6.97
C PHE A 129 20.20 0.22 7.98
N ARG A 130 21.38 0.20 8.59
CA ARG A 130 21.86 1.31 9.44
C ARG A 130 22.59 2.36 8.58
N GLU A 131 23.45 1.86 7.69
CA GLU A 131 24.10 2.65 6.64
C GLU A 131 23.42 2.39 5.30
N GLY A 132 23.29 3.39 4.45
CA GLY A 132 22.63 3.27 3.15
C GLY A 132 21.09 3.16 3.22
N ARG A 133 20.44 3.58 4.32
CA ARG A 133 18.96 3.58 4.45
C ARG A 133 18.28 4.30 3.31
N GLY A 134 18.82 5.46 2.89
CA GLY A 134 18.26 6.23 1.78
C GLY A 134 18.22 5.45 0.47
N MET A 135 19.27 4.68 0.18
CA MET A 135 19.32 3.82 -1.00
C MET A 135 18.28 2.68 -0.90
N ALA A 136 18.19 2.01 0.24
CA ALA A 136 17.26 0.91 0.43
C ALA A 136 15.80 1.37 0.34
N ILE A 137 15.46 2.50 0.96
CA ILE A 137 14.13 3.13 0.84
C ILE A 137 13.92 3.61 -0.60
N GLY A 138 14.92 4.19 -1.25
CA GLY A 138 14.84 4.61 -2.64
C GLY A 138 14.55 3.45 -3.60
N MET A 139 15.13 2.27 -3.37
CA MET A 139 14.81 1.06 -4.14
C MET A 139 13.36 0.61 -3.92
N LEU A 140 12.87 0.66 -2.68
CA LEU A 140 11.49 0.34 -2.34
C LEU A 140 10.51 1.30 -3.05
N VAL A 141 10.76 2.59 -2.98
CA VAL A 141 9.99 3.63 -3.69
C VAL A 141 10.11 3.48 -5.21
N GLY A 142 11.29 3.12 -5.71
CA GLY A 142 11.51 2.83 -7.12
C GLY A 142 10.68 1.65 -7.62
N ALA A 143 10.57 0.58 -6.84
CA ALA A 143 9.71 -0.56 -7.14
C ALA A 143 8.24 -0.13 -7.24
N LEU A 144 7.76 0.74 -6.33
CA LEU A 144 6.42 1.34 -6.40
C LEU A 144 6.23 2.14 -7.69
N THR A 145 7.22 2.95 -8.08
CA THR A 145 7.16 3.75 -9.30
C THR A 145 7.07 2.87 -10.56
N VAL A 146 7.82 1.77 -10.60
CA VAL A 146 7.70 0.76 -11.68
C VAL A 146 6.31 0.12 -11.65
N GLY A 147 5.76 -0.17 -10.47
CA GLY A 147 4.40 -0.70 -10.31
C GLY A 147 3.34 0.26 -10.88
N SER A 148 3.54 1.57 -10.81
CA SER A 148 2.61 2.56 -11.38
C SER A 148 2.50 2.49 -12.91
N ALA A 149 3.52 1.96 -13.60
CA ALA A 149 3.51 1.73 -15.04
C ALA A 149 2.74 0.45 -15.43
N SER A 150 2.45 -0.45 -14.49
CA SER A 150 1.80 -1.74 -14.76
C SER A 150 0.44 -1.63 -15.48
N PRO A 151 -0.44 -0.64 -15.21
CA PRO A 151 -1.69 -0.48 -15.95
C PRO A 151 -1.49 -0.18 -17.44
N HIS A 152 -0.41 0.54 -17.77
CA HIS A 152 -0.09 0.84 -19.17
C HIS A 152 0.43 -0.40 -19.90
N LEU A 153 1.22 -1.23 -19.21
CA LEU A 153 1.69 -2.50 -19.75
C LEU A 153 0.52 -3.47 -20.01
N LEU A 154 -0.42 -3.55 -19.09
CA LEU A 154 -1.62 -4.40 -19.24
C LEU A 154 -2.51 -3.97 -20.40
N ARG A 155 -2.55 -2.69 -20.76
CA ARG A 155 -3.25 -2.21 -21.96
C ARG A 155 -2.64 -2.67 -23.28
N VAL A 156 -1.35 -2.92 -23.29
CA VAL A 156 -0.63 -3.43 -24.49
C VAL A 156 -0.89 -4.92 -24.71
N LEU A 157 -1.17 -5.65 -23.64
CA LEU A 157 -1.47 -7.07 -23.65
C LEU A 157 -3.00 -7.26 -23.69
N GLU A 158 -3.64 -7.12 -24.86
CA GLU A 158 -5.08 -7.28 -25.14
C GLU A 158 -5.97 -7.32 -23.88
N THR A 159 -6.72 -6.26 -23.64
CA THR A 159 -7.34 -5.91 -22.36
C THR A 159 -8.27 -7.00 -21.81
N PRO A 160 -7.93 -7.67 -20.70
CA PRO A 160 -8.93 -8.45 -19.99
C PRO A 160 -10.11 -7.56 -19.55
N ASP A 161 -11.28 -8.13 -19.39
CA ASP A 161 -12.41 -7.45 -18.77
C ASP A 161 -11.95 -6.71 -17.50
N TRP A 162 -12.43 -5.49 -17.28
CA TRP A 162 -12.05 -4.66 -16.15
C TRP A 162 -12.25 -5.39 -14.80
N ARG A 163 -13.22 -6.30 -14.71
CA ARG A 163 -13.44 -7.14 -13.53
C ARG A 163 -12.27 -8.08 -13.30
N GLN A 164 -11.77 -8.71 -14.36
CA GLN A 164 -10.59 -9.57 -14.27
C GLN A 164 -9.35 -8.78 -13.84
N LEU A 165 -9.19 -7.54 -14.30
CA LEU A 165 -8.11 -6.66 -13.88
C LEU A 165 -8.17 -6.37 -12.37
N MET A 166 -9.35 -6.07 -11.83
CA MET A 166 -9.56 -5.86 -10.39
C MET A 166 -9.20 -7.10 -9.59
N LEU A 167 -9.60 -8.29 -10.07
CA LEU A 167 -9.30 -9.57 -9.41
C LEU A 167 -7.81 -9.92 -9.49
N LEU A 168 -7.15 -9.69 -10.62
CA LEU A 168 -5.71 -9.90 -10.78
C LEU A 168 -4.91 -8.98 -9.85
N ALA A 169 -5.28 -7.70 -9.74
CA ALA A 169 -4.66 -6.77 -8.80
C ALA A 169 -4.87 -7.23 -7.34
N SER A 170 -6.05 -7.76 -7.03
CA SER A 170 -6.35 -8.29 -5.69
C SER A 170 -5.54 -9.56 -5.40
N ALA A 171 -5.46 -10.50 -6.33
CA ALA A 171 -4.63 -11.70 -6.20
C ALA A 171 -3.14 -11.35 -6.05
N SER A 172 -2.67 -10.36 -6.81
CA SER A 172 -1.31 -9.81 -6.69
C SER A 172 -1.05 -9.28 -5.28
N ALA A 173 -1.98 -8.52 -4.71
CA ALA A 173 -1.82 -7.98 -3.36
C ALA A 173 -1.83 -9.06 -2.28
N VAL A 174 -2.66 -10.09 -2.41
CA VAL A 174 -2.63 -11.25 -1.51
C VAL A 174 -1.26 -11.95 -1.61
N ALA A 175 -0.75 -12.17 -2.81
CA ALA A 175 0.58 -12.74 -3.02
C ALA A 175 1.68 -11.88 -2.37
N GLY A 176 1.61 -10.54 -2.52
CA GLY A 176 2.50 -9.61 -1.85
C GLY A 176 2.44 -9.72 -0.33
N GLY A 177 1.24 -9.78 0.24
CA GLY A 177 1.03 -9.99 1.68
C GLY A 177 1.64 -11.30 2.18
N LEU A 178 1.42 -12.40 1.45
CA LEU A 178 2.00 -13.71 1.77
C LEU A 178 3.52 -13.73 1.64
N LEU A 179 4.08 -13.12 0.61
CA LEU A 179 5.53 -12.98 0.45
C LEU A 179 6.15 -12.24 1.63
N CYS A 180 5.56 -11.13 2.05
CA CYS A 180 6.01 -10.40 3.21
C CYS A 180 5.92 -11.26 4.47
N LEU A 181 4.79 -11.94 4.69
CA LEU A 181 4.55 -12.74 5.87
C LEU A 181 5.52 -13.93 6.00
N LEU A 182 5.81 -14.61 4.90
CA LEU A 182 6.58 -15.86 4.91
C LEU A 182 8.08 -15.65 4.81
N PHE A 183 8.54 -14.64 4.09
CA PHE A 183 9.95 -14.49 3.72
C PHE A 183 10.64 -13.25 4.28
N VAL A 184 9.88 -12.29 4.84
CA VAL A 184 10.41 -11.08 5.44
C VAL A 184 10.44 -11.23 6.96
N SER A 185 11.50 -10.77 7.59
CA SER A 185 11.66 -10.70 9.05
C SER A 185 12.16 -9.34 9.46
N ASP A 186 11.98 -8.98 10.74
CA ASP A 186 12.58 -7.79 11.30
C ASP A 186 14.10 -7.89 11.27
N GLY A 187 14.76 -6.78 11.03
CA GLY A 187 16.22 -6.72 10.94
C GLY A 187 16.90 -6.58 12.30
N PRO A 188 18.23 -6.71 12.32
CA PRO A 188 19.02 -6.67 13.55
C PRO A 188 19.02 -5.29 14.24
N TYR A 189 18.57 -4.23 13.56
CA TYR A 189 18.48 -2.86 14.10
C TYR A 189 17.05 -2.48 14.48
N SER A 190 16.20 -3.48 14.78
CA SER A 190 14.85 -3.24 15.29
C SER A 190 14.94 -2.61 16.69
N VAL A 191 14.39 -1.42 16.82
CA VAL A 191 14.26 -0.72 18.11
C VAL A 191 12.78 -0.78 18.48
N GLY A 192 12.48 -1.16 19.73
CA GLY A 192 11.10 -1.12 20.24
C GLY A 192 10.53 0.30 20.09
N GLY A 193 9.30 0.41 19.59
CA GLY A 193 8.65 1.68 19.34
C GLY A 193 8.51 2.50 20.62
N ALA A 194 8.88 3.78 20.58
CA ALA A 194 8.56 4.72 21.63
C ALA A 194 7.05 4.99 21.62
N ARG A 195 6.43 5.02 22.80
CA ARG A 195 5.01 5.41 22.92
C ARG A 195 4.84 6.83 22.43
N PHE A 196 3.84 7.07 21.58
CA PHE A 196 3.49 8.43 21.15
C PHE A 196 3.03 9.24 22.37
N ASP A 197 3.72 10.35 22.66
CA ASP A 197 3.36 11.26 23.74
C ASP A 197 2.78 12.56 23.15
N TRP A 198 1.49 12.74 23.31
CA TRP A 198 0.75 13.92 22.87
C TRP A 198 1.33 15.23 23.41
N ARG A 199 2.00 15.19 24.57
CA ARG A 199 2.64 16.36 25.16
C ARG A 199 3.84 16.81 24.32
N PHE A 200 4.58 15.88 23.72
CA PHE A 200 5.67 16.21 22.80
C PHE A 200 5.15 16.80 21.49
N ALA A 201 4.09 16.23 20.93
CA ALA A 201 3.47 16.75 19.71
C ALA A 201 2.92 18.18 19.94
N ALA A 202 2.23 18.41 21.04
CA ALA A 202 1.72 19.73 21.40
C ALA A 202 2.84 20.75 21.61
N ARG A 203 3.95 20.36 22.26
CA ARG A 203 5.13 21.23 22.45
C ARG A 203 5.81 21.55 21.13
N ALA A 204 6.01 20.56 20.25
CA ALA A 204 6.61 20.78 18.94
C ALA A 204 5.79 21.74 18.07
N LEU A 205 4.45 21.69 18.17
CA LEU A 205 3.55 22.63 17.48
C LEU A 205 3.49 24.01 18.14
N ALA A 206 3.75 24.09 19.45
CA ALA A 206 3.76 25.36 20.19
C ALA A 206 5.12 26.08 20.13
N ASP A 207 6.18 25.37 19.82
CA ASP A 207 7.54 25.93 19.71
C ASP A 207 7.71 26.64 18.37
N ARG A 208 7.69 27.98 18.42
CA ARG A 208 7.84 28.87 17.25
C ARG A 208 9.29 29.01 16.77
N GLY A 209 10.21 28.20 17.27
CA GLY A 209 11.64 28.26 17.01
C GLY A 209 12.16 27.30 15.96
N VAL A 210 11.26 26.65 15.18
CA VAL A 210 11.63 25.80 14.05
C VAL A 210 11.20 26.44 12.74
#